data_503b6f4279776f26be2871f983c9b3ac
#
_entry.id   503b6f4279776f26be2871f983c9b3ac
#
_cell.length_a   1.000
_cell.length_b   1.000
_cell.length_c   1.000
_cell.angle_alpha   90.00
_cell.angle_beta   90.00
_cell.angle_gamma   90.00
#
_symmetry.space_group_name_H-M   'P 1'
#
loop_
_entity.id
_entity.type
_entity.pdbx_description
1 polymer ?
#
loop_
_entity_poly.entity_id
_entity_poly.type
_entity_poly.pdbx_seq_one_letter_code
_entity_poly.pdbx_strand_id
1 'polypeptide(L)'
;MMIAGHSMGDMHAACRRKATPVVPWRRVLMQGFAAVVLLVAGFDAAASPPRTSAPADTSPSQRIVLYRNAGRATEVAVSMGIPFAPGVLGDTGQLRILDAQGNEVPAAVQTTLRWYARDGSIRAVRVQFRTQLTADTQTFYFAIGKPRQRELAGWPYAGGLVEGAQGLRVPAALATLTAEWLCASLIAGPQLPAAPGEPYAAYVAAQFQWARKLPLDDPSAWLFDRPSSLFKAYIRSGRFDYLQAAELSYRFYMQQIRRDGLAMSPFCAGGWQYDGKPCDVKYVYVEPILLALALTGDDSEHDTGVVEKMMTLWENGGWNDRPGPYRRIDQHFTERLAGLGLIETVSAYELTGDRRYLQRIDGRVGWLQAHQHDNPDRLGDDGSWRNSWRLHEDDSWQPERDVRGSSPWMSENIIDGLWHAWLVTADPRIPPMVSGFGRYLERYGWVRPDQLAASHDWRNPCSGPHGQIAWYWSSAHASTATLAQIEDSDGWYSDAHTVELGLPVAAAYYFERDPQQSAALKRRFEAIASSYNTECAKVSETLRRFNWNNRGAGVAMWLIRQPQGSGVGVSAIPAGHASP
;
A
#
# COMPACT_ATOMS: atom_id res chain seq x y z
N MET A 1 12.49 -26.20 -39.31
CA MET A 1 12.68 -24.75 -39.40
C MET A 1 12.90 -24.27 -37.98
N MET A 2 14.17 -24.03 -37.64
CA MET A 2 14.63 -23.78 -36.28
C MET A 2 14.23 -22.35 -35.88
N ILE A 3 13.59 -22.17 -34.76
CA ILE A 3 13.42 -20.87 -34.09
C ILE A 3 14.25 -20.92 -32.80
N ALA A 4 15.20 -20.03 -32.75
CA ALA A 4 16.17 -19.91 -31.68
C ALA A 4 15.53 -19.40 -30.39
N GLY A 5 15.70 -20.12 -29.30
CA GLY A 5 15.39 -19.68 -27.95
C GLY A 5 16.45 -18.67 -27.49
N HIS A 6 16.04 -17.48 -27.07
CA HIS A 6 16.89 -16.55 -26.36
C HIS A 6 16.79 -16.82 -24.85
N SER A 7 17.89 -17.30 -24.34
CA SER A 7 18.12 -17.59 -22.92
C SER A 7 18.22 -16.28 -22.12
N MET A 8 17.55 -16.22 -20.99
CA MET A 8 17.61 -15.14 -19.97
C MET A 8 18.98 -15.04 -19.24
N GLY A 9 20.02 -15.69 -19.78
CA GLY A 9 21.32 -15.82 -19.11
C GLY A 9 22.25 -14.60 -19.10
N ASP A 10 22.00 -13.55 -19.87
CA ASP A 10 23.01 -12.53 -20.15
C ASP A 10 22.88 -11.17 -19.41
N MET A 11 22.03 -11.02 -18.40
CA MET A 11 21.93 -9.77 -17.62
C MET A 11 22.78 -9.74 -16.34
N HIS A 12 23.65 -10.73 -16.08
CA HIS A 12 24.45 -10.80 -14.84
C HIS A 12 25.90 -10.32 -14.95
N ALA A 13 26.34 -9.76 -16.09
CA ALA A 13 27.76 -9.48 -16.32
C ALA A 13 28.24 -8.04 -16.12
N ALA A 14 27.49 -7.11 -15.57
CA ALA A 14 27.85 -5.70 -15.56
C ALA A 14 27.83 -4.98 -14.19
N CYS A 15 28.26 -5.59 -13.11
CA CYS A 15 28.50 -4.82 -11.87
C CYS A 15 29.63 -5.37 -11.00
N ARG A 16 30.87 -5.42 -11.56
CA ARG A 16 32.08 -5.44 -10.74
C ARG A 16 32.82 -4.13 -10.96
N ARG A 17 32.73 -3.18 -10.05
CA ARG A 17 33.68 -2.04 -9.93
C ARG A 17 34.04 -1.75 -8.48
N LYS A 18 35.29 -2.04 -8.20
CA LYS A 18 36.34 -1.35 -7.42
C LYS A 18 35.93 -0.59 -6.14
N ALA A 19 36.42 -1.14 -5.06
CA ALA A 19 36.58 -0.46 -3.77
C ALA A 19 37.60 0.67 -3.87
N THR A 20 37.34 1.81 -3.22
CA THR A 20 38.30 2.87 -2.89
C THR A 20 38.22 3.20 -1.40
N PRO A 21 39.30 3.66 -0.76
CA PRO A 21 39.54 3.46 0.67
C PRO A 21 38.93 4.53 1.57
N VAL A 22 38.65 4.09 2.79
CA VAL A 22 38.13 4.86 3.92
C VAL A 22 39.23 5.75 4.50
N VAL A 23 38.91 7.02 4.73
CA VAL A 23 39.71 7.96 5.54
C VAL A 23 38.96 8.26 6.84
N PRO A 24 39.61 8.19 8.00
CA PRO A 24 38.92 8.38 9.28
C PRO A 24 38.84 9.85 9.69
N TRP A 25 37.69 10.30 10.19
CA TRP A 25 37.52 11.60 10.80
C TRP A 25 37.54 11.52 12.33
N ARG A 26 38.42 12.35 12.86
CA ARG A 26 38.69 12.55 14.31
C ARG A 26 37.53 13.31 14.97
N ARG A 27 37.34 12.96 16.23
CA ARG A 27 36.55 13.68 17.24
C ARG A 27 37.06 15.10 17.48
N VAL A 28 36.15 16.04 17.69
CA VAL A 28 36.37 17.26 18.48
C VAL A 28 35.25 17.41 19.48
N LEU A 29 35.70 17.61 20.72
CA LEU A 29 34.93 17.75 21.95
C LEU A 29 34.76 19.25 22.31
N MET A 30 33.61 19.54 22.91
CA MET A 30 33.40 20.38 24.10
C MET A 30 33.26 21.92 24.01
N GLN A 31 32.24 22.30 24.74
CA GLN A 31 32.12 23.39 25.74
C GLN A 31 31.58 24.75 25.29
N GLY A 32 30.56 25.21 26.06
CA GLY A 32 30.54 26.53 26.59
C GLY A 32 29.14 27.10 26.94
N PHE A 33 28.89 27.14 28.23
CA PHE A 33 27.84 27.90 28.93
C PHE A 33 27.91 29.41 28.65
N ALA A 34 26.78 30.12 28.62
CA ALA A 34 26.57 31.32 29.43
C ALA A 34 25.14 31.89 29.30
N ALA A 35 24.53 32.05 30.46
CA ALA A 35 23.31 32.84 30.67
C ALA A 35 23.66 34.33 30.74
N VAL A 36 22.81 35.20 30.18
CA VAL A 36 22.79 36.62 30.52
C VAL A 36 21.33 37.07 30.68
N VAL A 37 21.04 37.44 31.94
CA VAL A 37 19.85 38.19 32.32
C VAL A 37 20.16 39.68 32.14
N LEU A 38 19.27 40.44 31.51
CA LEU A 38 19.27 41.91 31.61
C LEU A 38 17.83 42.46 31.64
N LEU A 39 17.52 43.01 32.79
CA LEU A 39 16.41 43.97 33.03
C LEU A 39 16.76 45.33 32.41
N VAL A 40 15.79 45.99 31.76
CA VAL A 40 15.64 47.45 31.84
C VAL A 40 14.23 47.88 31.36
N ALA A 41 13.51 48.44 32.27
CA ALA A 41 12.73 49.68 32.37
C ALA A 41 12.00 50.27 31.14
N GLY A 42 10.78 50.63 31.44
CA GLY A 42 9.68 51.09 30.67
C GLY A 42 9.83 52.44 29.92
N PHE A 43 8.96 52.57 28.96
CA PHE A 43 8.44 53.87 28.49
C PHE A 43 6.95 53.74 28.21
N ASP A 44 6.16 54.60 28.86
CA ASP A 44 4.75 54.81 28.60
C ASP A 44 4.56 55.38 27.20
N ALA A 45 3.69 54.76 26.39
CA ALA A 45 3.11 55.38 25.21
C ALA A 45 1.63 55.04 25.17
N ALA A 46 0.84 56.04 24.98
CA ALA A 46 -0.60 56.09 25.04
C ALA A 46 -1.33 54.95 24.36
N ALA A 47 -2.21 54.28 25.11
CA ALA A 47 -3.06 53.20 24.70
C ALA A 47 -4.14 53.66 23.70
N SER A 48 -4.11 53.09 22.47
CA SER A 48 -5.28 52.98 21.63
C SER A 48 -6.23 51.91 22.21
N PRO A 49 -7.56 52.08 22.11
CA PRO A 49 -8.49 51.12 22.70
C PRO A 49 -8.30 49.72 22.09
N PRO A 50 -8.38 48.67 22.89
CA PRO A 50 -8.20 47.32 22.40
C PRO A 50 -9.32 46.98 21.40
N ARG A 51 -8.91 46.61 20.17
CA ARG A 51 -9.80 45.86 19.29
C ARG A 51 -10.14 44.58 20.03
N THR A 52 -11.40 44.41 20.36
CA THR A 52 -11.94 43.14 20.86
C THR A 52 -11.62 42.06 19.83
N SER A 53 -10.59 41.27 20.06
CA SER A 53 -10.35 40.05 19.33
C SER A 53 -11.57 39.15 19.53
N ALA A 54 -12.18 38.70 18.45
CA ALA A 54 -13.21 37.69 18.51
C ALA A 54 -12.66 36.50 19.33
N PRO A 55 -13.49 35.83 20.16
CA PRO A 55 -13.02 34.71 20.96
C PRO A 55 -12.37 33.65 20.04
N ALA A 56 -11.16 33.26 20.38
CA ALA A 56 -10.44 32.22 19.65
C ALA A 56 -11.35 30.99 19.51
N ASP A 57 -11.45 30.46 18.30
CA ASP A 57 -12.24 29.27 18.02
C ASP A 57 -11.65 28.07 18.76
N THR A 58 -12.32 27.59 19.79
CA THR A 58 -11.89 26.46 20.60
C THR A 58 -12.28 25.08 19.99
N SER A 59 -12.80 25.08 18.76
CA SER A 59 -13.07 23.81 18.06
C SER A 59 -11.77 23.05 17.84
N PRO A 60 -11.73 21.72 18.06
CA PRO A 60 -10.56 20.92 17.75
C PRO A 60 -10.15 21.13 16.29
N SER A 61 -8.93 21.59 16.08
CA SER A 61 -8.39 21.85 14.74
C SER A 61 -7.27 20.89 14.42
N GLN A 62 -7.26 20.40 13.19
CA GLN A 62 -6.24 19.50 12.68
C GLN A 62 -5.27 20.26 11.78
N ARG A 63 -3.97 19.99 11.97
CA ARG A 63 -2.90 20.70 11.27
C ARG A 63 -2.80 20.24 9.81
N ILE A 64 -2.65 21.22 8.92
CA ILE A 64 -2.27 21.06 7.51
C ILE A 64 -0.91 21.74 7.32
N VAL A 65 0.03 21.06 6.67
CA VAL A 65 1.27 21.68 6.22
C VAL A 65 1.29 21.70 4.70
N LEU A 66 1.28 22.90 4.13
CA LEU A 66 1.41 23.11 2.70
C LEU A 66 2.87 23.19 2.33
N TYR A 67 3.29 22.44 1.33
CA TYR A 67 4.64 22.41 0.78
C TYR A 67 4.64 22.89 -0.66
N ARG A 68 5.65 23.67 -1.03
CA ARG A 68 5.93 23.96 -2.45
C ARG A 68 6.34 22.66 -3.15
N ASN A 69 5.66 22.31 -4.21
CA ASN A 69 5.91 21.09 -4.97
C ASN A 69 6.55 21.36 -6.33
N ALA A 70 6.03 22.32 -7.07
CA ALA A 70 6.56 22.69 -8.39
C ALA A 70 6.33 24.18 -8.67
N GLY A 71 7.13 24.72 -9.63
CA GLY A 71 7.04 26.14 -10.01
C GLY A 71 7.56 27.09 -8.94
N ARG A 72 7.51 28.40 -9.25
CA ARG A 72 7.99 29.48 -8.37
C ARG A 72 6.93 30.55 -8.10
N ALA A 73 5.73 30.38 -8.58
CA ALA A 73 4.66 31.33 -8.36
C ALA A 73 4.40 31.51 -6.86
N THR A 74 4.22 32.75 -6.44
CA THR A 74 3.90 33.08 -5.05
C THR A 74 2.42 32.75 -4.76
N GLU A 75 1.52 33.13 -5.66
CA GLU A 75 0.13 32.74 -5.57
C GLU A 75 -0.04 31.33 -6.07
N VAL A 76 -0.60 30.47 -5.22
CA VAL A 76 -0.85 29.06 -5.53
C VAL A 76 -2.32 28.70 -5.31
N ALA A 77 -2.86 27.92 -6.24
CA ALA A 77 -4.13 27.24 -6.10
C ALA A 77 -3.86 25.88 -5.44
N VAL A 78 -4.42 25.68 -4.26
CA VAL A 78 -4.29 24.44 -3.49
C VAL A 78 -5.52 23.58 -3.73
N SER A 79 -5.30 22.31 -4.04
CA SER A 79 -6.32 21.27 -3.99
C SER A 79 -5.78 20.14 -3.14
N MET A 80 -6.55 19.66 -2.16
CA MET A 80 -6.17 18.56 -1.28
C MET A 80 -7.36 17.70 -0.92
N GLY A 81 -7.12 16.45 -0.61
CA GLY A 81 -8.09 15.56 -0.01
C GLY A 81 -7.99 15.56 1.52
N ILE A 82 -9.11 15.48 2.19
CA ILE A 82 -9.17 15.24 3.63
C ILE A 82 -10.06 14.03 3.89
N PRO A 83 -9.49 12.90 4.32
CA PRO A 83 -10.26 11.71 4.67
C PRO A 83 -10.80 11.79 6.10
N PHE A 84 -11.94 11.12 6.34
CA PHE A 84 -12.65 11.06 7.61
C PHE A 84 -13.06 9.64 7.97
N ALA A 85 -12.99 9.29 9.25
CA ALA A 85 -13.55 8.05 9.76
C ALA A 85 -15.09 8.04 9.63
N PRO A 86 -15.74 6.86 9.66
CA PRO A 86 -17.20 6.77 9.65
C PRO A 86 -17.85 7.63 10.74
N GLY A 87 -18.91 8.35 10.39
CA GLY A 87 -19.68 9.19 11.30
C GLY A 87 -19.07 10.55 11.67
N VAL A 88 -17.81 10.84 11.26
CA VAL A 88 -17.12 12.09 11.67
C VAL A 88 -17.63 13.31 10.93
N LEU A 89 -17.92 13.21 9.64
CA LEU A 89 -18.42 14.32 8.82
C LEU A 89 -19.67 13.91 8.05
N GLY A 90 -20.79 14.59 8.33
CA GLY A 90 -22.06 14.39 7.61
C GLY A 90 -22.34 15.43 6.54
N ASP A 91 -21.84 16.65 6.74
CA ASP A 91 -22.08 17.82 5.90
C ASP A 91 -20.80 18.63 5.66
N THR A 92 -20.46 18.88 4.40
CA THR A 92 -19.30 19.68 4.00
C THR A 92 -19.35 21.13 4.45
N GLY A 93 -20.53 21.67 4.69
CA GLY A 93 -20.72 23.00 5.24
C GLY A 93 -20.15 23.18 6.66
N GLN A 94 -19.94 22.07 7.37
CA GLN A 94 -19.36 22.06 8.72
C GLN A 94 -17.82 22.04 8.75
N LEU A 95 -17.16 22.03 7.59
CA LEU A 95 -15.70 22.02 7.49
C LEU A 95 -15.18 23.40 7.09
N ARG A 96 -14.24 23.94 7.86
CA ARG A 96 -13.59 25.23 7.65
C ARG A 96 -12.08 25.05 7.54
N ILE A 97 -11.45 25.89 6.72
CA ILE A 97 -9.99 26.03 6.65
C ILE A 97 -9.60 27.31 7.39
N LEU A 98 -8.60 27.22 8.24
CA LEU A 98 -8.10 28.32 9.07
C LEU A 98 -6.62 28.58 8.74
N ASP A 99 -6.22 29.82 8.73
CA ASP A 99 -4.81 30.22 8.68
C ASP A 99 -4.11 29.99 10.04
N ALA A 100 -2.80 30.26 10.10
CA ALA A 100 -2.02 30.11 11.32
C ALA A 100 -2.48 31.02 12.48
N GLN A 101 -3.25 32.06 12.19
CA GLN A 101 -3.82 32.99 13.16
C GLN A 101 -5.25 32.60 13.59
N GLY A 102 -5.78 31.50 13.03
CA GLY A 102 -7.13 31.03 13.30
C GLY A 102 -8.23 31.76 12.49
N ASN A 103 -7.87 32.57 11.52
CA ASN A 103 -8.85 33.21 10.64
C ASN A 103 -9.33 32.25 9.58
N GLU A 104 -10.61 32.28 9.27
CA GLU A 104 -11.18 31.41 8.23
C GLU A 104 -10.70 31.86 6.84
N VAL A 105 -10.16 30.90 6.08
CA VAL A 105 -9.74 31.06 4.69
C VAL A 105 -10.90 30.68 3.77
N PRO A 106 -11.23 31.50 2.74
CA PRO A 106 -12.23 31.13 1.75
C PRO A 106 -11.88 29.80 1.09
N ALA A 107 -12.79 28.85 1.12
CA ALA A 107 -12.55 27.50 0.59
C ALA A 107 -13.79 26.92 -0.12
N ALA A 108 -13.53 26.16 -1.20
CA ALA A 108 -14.50 25.24 -1.77
C ALA A 108 -14.32 23.88 -1.11
N VAL A 109 -15.39 23.24 -0.70
CA VAL A 109 -15.38 21.90 -0.12
C VAL A 109 -16.42 21.04 -0.81
N GLN A 110 -15.97 19.94 -1.40
CA GLN A 110 -16.82 19.00 -2.14
C GLN A 110 -16.63 17.58 -1.62
N THR A 111 -17.72 16.85 -1.40
CA THR A 111 -17.67 15.41 -1.10
C THR A 111 -17.10 14.65 -2.30
N THR A 112 -16.08 13.85 -2.06
CA THR A 112 -15.47 12.98 -3.08
C THR A 112 -15.80 11.52 -2.85
N LEU A 113 -15.81 11.05 -1.60
CA LEU A 113 -16.09 9.66 -1.24
C LEU A 113 -17.07 9.57 -0.07
N ARG A 114 -17.82 8.47 -0.03
CA ARG A 114 -18.72 8.13 1.08
C ARG A 114 -18.42 6.74 1.64
N TRP A 115 -18.79 6.51 2.89
CA TRP A 115 -18.72 5.21 3.55
C TRP A 115 -19.89 4.32 3.11
N TYR A 116 -19.88 3.88 1.84
CA TYR A 116 -20.98 3.10 1.26
C TYR A 116 -21.28 1.79 1.99
N ALA A 117 -20.25 1.13 2.52
CA ALA A 117 -20.37 -0.11 3.29
C ALA A 117 -20.73 0.11 4.75
N ARG A 118 -20.92 1.37 5.18
CA ARG A 118 -21.14 1.75 6.58
C ARG A 118 -22.40 2.58 6.74
N ASP A 119 -22.24 3.79 7.23
CA ASP A 119 -23.31 4.72 7.60
C ASP A 119 -23.64 5.77 6.52
N GLY A 120 -22.96 5.72 5.37
CA GLY A 120 -23.14 6.69 4.28
C GLY A 120 -22.56 8.07 4.55
N SER A 121 -21.89 8.28 5.69
CA SER A 121 -21.20 9.53 6.01
C SER A 121 -20.09 9.84 5.00
N ILE A 122 -19.58 11.05 5.06
CA ILE A 122 -18.51 11.50 4.16
C ILE A 122 -17.21 10.80 4.54
N ARG A 123 -16.62 10.03 3.58
CA ARG A 123 -15.32 9.36 3.73
C ARG A 123 -14.17 10.26 3.35
N ALA A 124 -14.34 11.13 2.34
CA ALA A 124 -13.35 12.13 1.97
C ALA A 124 -14.01 13.32 1.30
N VAL A 125 -13.34 14.46 1.43
CA VAL A 125 -13.68 15.69 0.71
C VAL A 125 -12.49 16.19 -0.08
N ARG A 126 -12.75 16.86 -1.21
CA ARG A 126 -11.81 17.77 -1.83
C ARG A 126 -11.98 19.16 -1.24
N VAL A 127 -10.88 19.74 -0.79
CA VAL A 127 -10.79 21.12 -0.32
C VAL A 127 -9.93 21.91 -1.31
N GLN A 128 -10.42 23.09 -1.72
CA GLN A 128 -9.68 23.98 -2.60
C GLN A 128 -9.67 25.40 -2.03
N PHE A 129 -8.50 26.02 -2.02
CA PHE A 129 -8.32 27.40 -1.60
C PHE A 129 -7.11 28.04 -2.31
N ARG A 130 -6.99 29.37 -2.23
CA ARG A 130 -5.84 30.12 -2.78
C ARG A 130 -5.05 30.73 -1.65
N THR A 131 -3.73 30.77 -1.81
CA THR A 131 -2.85 31.41 -0.83
C THR A 131 -1.60 31.98 -1.47
N GLN A 132 -0.93 32.88 -0.73
CA GLN A 132 0.40 33.37 -1.04
C GLN A 132 1.44 32.48 -0.34
N LEU A 133 2.11 31.62 -1.09
CA LEU A 133 3.15 30.76 -0.57
C LEU A 133 4.51 31.45 -0.74
N THR A 134 4.91 32.25 0.25
CA THR A 134 6.16 33.03 0.23
C THR A 134 7.38 32.27 0.73
N ALA A 135 7.17 31.15 1.43
CA ALA A 135 8.20 30.23 1.92
C ALA A 135 7.97 28.84 1.32
N ASP A 136 8.92 27.91 1.55
CA ASP A 136 8.80 26.54 1.08
C ASP A 136 7.66 25.78 1.77
N THR A 137 7.26 26.21 2.97
CA THR A 137 6.15 25.63 3.73
C THR A 137 5.28 26.71 4.36
N GLN A 138 3.99 26.38 4.53
CA GLN A 138 3.03 27.22 5.25
C GLN A 138 2.06 26.33 6.02
N THR A 139 1.69 26.76 7.25
CA THR A 139 0.77 26.01 8.10
C THR A 139 -0.64 26.56 7.97
N PHE A 140 -1.59 25.64 7.84
CA PHE A 140 -3.03 25.86 7.95
C PHE A 140 -3.62 24.85 8.92
N TYR A 141 -4.90 25.00 9.20
CA TYR A 141 -5.68 24.06 9.99
C TYR A 141 -7.03 23.83 9.31
N PHE A 142 -7.62 22.68 9.53
CA PHE A 142 -9.04 22.50 9.30
C PHE A 142 -9.76 22.24 10.62
N ALA A 143 -10.99 22.70 10.72
CA ALA A 143 -11.87 22.48 11.86
C ALA A 143 -13.25 22.05 11.38
N ILE A 144 -13.90 21.16 12.15
CA ILE A 144 -15.25 20.66 11.89
C ILE A 144 -16.21 21.07 13.03
N GLY A 145 -17.53 21.01 12.76
CA GLY A 145 -18.56 21.24 13.77
C GLY A 145 -19.11 22.65 13.85
N LYS A 146 -18.54 23.62 13.10
CA LYS A 146 -19.13 24.94 12.93
C LYS A 146 -19.35 25.25 11.45
N PRO A 147 -20.43 25.94 11.08
CA PRO A 147 -20.70 26.32 9.70
C PRO A 147 -19.57 27.15 9.09
N ARG A 148 -19.17 26.82 7.86
CA ARG A 148 -18.25 27.64 7.07
C ARG A 148 -18.92 28.97 6.72
N GLN A 149 -18.19 30.06 6.89
CA GLN A 149 -18.67 31.43 6.64
C GLN A 149 -18.10 32.02 5.34
N ARG A 150 -16.96 31.50 4.88
CA ARG A 150 -16.25 32.03 3.71
C ARG A 150 -16.17 30.97 2.62
N GLU A 151 -17.02 31.06 1.62
CA GLU A 151 -17.08 30.16 0.50
C GLU A 151 -16.26 30.67 -0.69
N LEU A 152 -15.79 29.72 -1.50
CA LEU A 152 -15.09 29.95 -2.74
C LEU A 152 -15.68 29.01 -3.80
N ALA A 153 -15.78 29.49 -5.04
CA ALA A 153 -16.13 28.58 -6.14
C ALA A 153 -14.99 27.57 -6.40
N GLY A 154 -15.35 26.31 -6.46
CA GLY A 154 -14.39 25.25 -6.80
C GLY A 154 -13.97 25.30 -8.26
N TRP A 155 -12.87 24.66 -8.58
CA TRP A 155 -12.34 24.52 -9.94
C TRP A 155 -11.97 23.08 -10.27
N PRO A 156 -11.90 22.68 -11.56
CA PRO A 156 -11.40 21.36 -11.94
C PRO A 156 -9.96 21.15 -11.43
N TYR A 157 -9.65 19.98 -10.90
CA TYR A 157 -8.31 19.69 -10.36
C TYR A 157 -7.20 20.04 -11.35
N ALA A 158 -7.40 19.69 -12.63
CA ALA A 158 -6.45 19.99 -13.70
C ALA A 158 -6.12 21.49 -13.86
N GLY A 159 -7.03 22.39 -13.43
CA GLY A 159 -6.82 23.84 -13.48
C GLY A 159 -5.77 24.36 -12.48
N GLY A 160 -5.44 23.59 -11.44
CA GLY A 160 -4.42 23.91 -10.44
C GLY A 160 -3.03 23.32 -10.74
N LEU A 161 -2.87 22.63 -11.87
CA LEU A 161 -1.63 21.93 -12.21
C LEU A 161 -0.68 22.85 -12.99
N VAL A 162 0.60 22.71 -12.68
CA VAL A 162 1.73 23.38 -13.36
C VAL A 162 2.68 22.36 -13.98
N GLU A 163 3.58 22.80 -14.85
CA GLU A 163 4.62 21.95 -15.39
C GLU A 163 5.56 21.48 -14.27
N GLY A 164 5.71 20.18 -14.16
CA GLY A 164 6.57 19.50 -13.21
C GLY A 164 7.75 18.80 -13.87
N ALA A 165 8.42 17.93 -13.13
CA ALA A 165 9.49 17.09 -13.66
C ALA A 165 8.95 16.08 -14.68
N GLN A 166 9.81 15.69 -15.64
CA GLN A 166 9.52 14.63 -16.64
C GLN A 166 8.32 14.93 -17.57
N GLY A 167 7.98 16.22 -17.76
CA GLY A 167 6.87 16.62 -18.64
C GLY A 167 5.48 16.31 -18.07
N LEU A 168 5.38 15.98 -16.80
CA LEU A 168 4.10 15.76 -16.11
C LEU A 168 3.59 17.06 -15.51
N ARG A 169 2.30 17.30 -15.63
CA ARG A 169 1.64 18.37 -14.90
C ARG A 169 1.30 17.90 -13.49
N VAL A 170 1.75 18.65 -12.48
CA VAL A 170 1.61 18.33 -11.06
C VAL A 170 1.06 19.55 -10.29
N PRO A 171 0.49 19.38 -9.09
CA PRO A 171 0.11 20.51 -8.24
C PRO A 171 1.31 21.41 -7.94
N ALA A 172 1.11 22.73 -7.97
CA ALA A 172 2.15 23.70 -7.57
C ALA A 172 2.52 23.55 -6.09
N ALA A 173 1.57 23.15 -5.27
CA ALA A 173 1.77 22.89 -3.86
C ALA A 173 1.00 21.62 -3.46
N LEU A 174 1.55 20.85 -2.51
CA LEU A 174 0.91 19.69 -1.89
C LEU A 174 0.72 19.95 -0.40
N ALA A 175 -0.43 19.57 0.12
CA ALA A 175 -0.78 19.71 1.52
C ALA A 175 -0.72 18.33 2.21
N THR A 176 -0.06 18.26 3.36
CA THR A 176 0.02 17.06 4.17
C THR A 176 -0.83 17.16 5.44
N LEU A 177 -1.32 16.03 5.89
CA LEU A 177 -1.99 15.80 7.16
C LEU A 177 -1.08 15.00 8.10
N THR A 178 -1.41 14.99 9.39
CA THR A 178 -0.66 14.17 10.36
C THR A 178 -0.93 12.68 10.17
N ALA A 179 0.04 11.84 10.50
CA ALA A 179 -0.12 10.39 10.42
C ALA A 179 -1.25 9.87 11.32
N GLU A 180 -1.43 10.51 12.48
CA GLU A 180 -2.49 10.19 13.44
C GLU A 180 -3.87 10.37 12.80
N TRP A 181 -4.10 11.52 12.15
CA TRP A 181 -5.35 11.77 11.44
C TRP A 181 -5.57 10.80 10.28
N LEU A 182 -4.54 10.61 9.47
CA LEU A 182 -4.60 9.75 8.29
C LEU A 182 -4.91 8.29 8.66
N CYS A 183 -4.24 7.74 9.68
CA CYS A 183 -4.52 6.40 10.17
C CYS A 183 -5.90 6.30 10.83
N ALA A 184 -6.29 7.31 11.65
CA ALA A 184 -7.60 7.34 12.28
C ALA A 184 -8.76 7.46 11.28
N SER A 185 -8.52 8.04 10.10
CA SER A 185 -9.52 8.15 9.03
C SER A 185 -9.94 6.80 8.43
N LEU A 186 -9.13 5.75 8.61
CA LEU A 186 -9.33 4.40 8.04
C LEU A 186 -9.38 4.37 6.51
N ILE A 187 -8.82 5.37 5.84
CA ILE A 187 -8.93 5.52 4.39
C ILE A 187 -8.34 4.34 3.60
N ALA A 188 -7.26 3.74 4.12
CA ALA A 188 -6.66 2.52 3.59
C ALA A 188 -6.78 1.35 4.59
N GLY A 189 -7.91 1.28 5.31
CA GLY A 189 -8.13 0.34 6.39
C GLY A 189 -7.39 0.69 7.69
N PRO A 190 -7.52 -0.14 8.73
CA PRO A 190 -6.85 0.08 10.02
C PRO A 190 -5.34 0.00 9.89
N GLN A 191 -4.66 1.03 10.34
CA GLN A 191 -3.20 1.15 10.36
C GLN A 191 -2.77 1.93 11.59
N LEU A 192 -1.50 1.82 11.96
CA LEU A 192 -0.90 2.62 13.02
C LEU A 192 0.08 3.64 12.42
N PRO A 193 0.17 4.85 12.96
CA PRO A 193 1.24 5.77 12.63
C PRO A 193 2.60 5.09 12.81
N ALA A 194 3.54 5.39 11.92
CA ALA A 194 4.90 4.89 12.00
C ALA A 194 5.60 5.49 13.23
N ALA A 195 5.92 4.66 14.21
CA ALA A 195 6.55 5.12 15.45
C ALA A 195 8.08 5.23 15.28
N PRO A 196 8.73 6.20 15.96
CA PRO A 196 10.18 6.24 16.04
C PRO A 196 10.72 4.93 16.63
N GLY A 197 11.73 4.34 15.98
CA GLY A 197 12.32 3.07 16.40
C GLY A 197 11.53 1.82 16.04
N GLU A 198 10.40 1.94 15.37
CA GLU A 198 9.70 0.80 14.79
C GLU A 198 10.54 0.22 13.65
N PRO A 199 10.92 -1.08 13.73
CA PRO A 199 11.79 -1.70 12.72
C PRO A 199 11.25 -1.55 11.31
N TYR A 200 9.96 -1.75 11.14
CA TYR A 200 9.30 -1.67 9.85
C TYR A 200 9.34 -0.25 9.24
N ALA A 201 9.18 0.80 10.04
CA ALA A 201 9.28 2.17 9.55
C ALA A 201 10.70 2.50 9.03
N ALA A 202 11.74 2.00 9.71
CA ALA A 202 13.12 2.13 9.26
C ALA A 202 13.39 1.37 7.96
N TYR A 203 12.84 0.17 7.83
CA TYR A 203 12.91 -0.65 6.62
C TYR A 203 12.29 0.06 5.40
N VAL A 204 11.04 0.54 5.54
CA VAL A 204 10.35 1.31 4.48
C VAL A 204 11.15 2.54 4.08
N ALA A 205 11.66 3.31 5.06
CA ALA A 205 12.43 4.51 4.79
C ALA A 205 13.75 4.21 4.06
N ALA A 206 14.42 3.11 4.38
CA ALA A 206 15.64 2.69 3.69
C ALA A 206 15.35 2.28 2.23
N GLN A 207 14.31 1.48 1.98
CA GLN A 207 13.91 1.13 0.62
C GLN A 207 13.47 2.34 -0.19
N PHE A 208 12.76 3.28 0.40
CA PHE A 208 12.31 4.49 -0.30
C PHE A 208 13.45 5.37 -0.81
N GLN A 209 14.63 5.38 -0.16
CA GLN A 209 15.76 6.21 -0.59
C GLN A 209 16.23 5.91 -2.01
N TRP A 210 16.07 4.70 -2.48
CA TRP A 210 16.39 4.33 -3.85
C TRP A 210 15.13 4.15 -4.72
N ALA A 211 14.02 3.66 -4.19
CA ALA A 211 12.77 3.53 -4.93
C ALA A 211 12.30 4.86 -5.55
N ARG A 212 12.46 5.97 -4.83
CA ARG A 212 12.13 7.32 -5.32
C ARG A 212 12.98 7.78 -6.52
N LYS A 213 14.13 7.16 -6.75
CA LYS A 213 15.06 7.50 -7.84
C LYS A 213 14.82 6.67 -9.10
N LEU A 214 13.95 5.67 -9.03
CA LEU A 214 13.67 4.82 -10.17
C LEU A 214 12.95 5.59 -11.26
N PRO A 215 13.34 5.40 -12.53
CA PRO A 215 12.62 5.98 -13.65
C PRO A 215 11.14 5.58 -13.63
N LEU A 216 10.26 6.52 -13.99
CA LEU A 216 8.83 6.22 -14.06
C LEU A 216 8.48 5.33 -15.26
N ASP A 217 9.30 5.32 -16.29
CA ASP A 217 9.16 4.52 -17.49
C ASP A 217 9.77 3.12 -17.38
N ASP A 218 10.33 2.75 -16.22
CA ASP A 218 10.79 1.39 -15.98
C ASP A 218 9.61 0.47 -15.61
N PRO A 219 9.22 -0.49 -16.48
CA PRO A 219 8.07 -1.36 -16.23
C PRO A 219 8.16 -2.17 -14.94
N SER A 220 9.39 -2.56 -14.54
CA SER A 220 9.62 -3.38 -13.35
C SER A 220 9.26 -2.67 -12.04
N ALA A 221 9.23 -1.33 -12.05
CA ALA A 221 8.87 -0.51 -10.90
C ALA A 221 7.36 -0.55 -10.54
N TRP A 222 6.52 -1.11 -11.40
CA TRP A 222 5.07 -0.97 -11.31
C TRP A 222 4.32 -2.20 -10.77
N LEU A 223 4.94 -3.36 -10.82
CA LEU A 223 4.29 -4.56 -10.29
C LEU A 223 3.96 -4.38 -8.80
N PHE A 224 2.74 -4.76 -8.40
CA PHE A 224 2.16 -4.58 -7.07
C PHE A 224 1.88 -3.13 -6.67
N ASP A 225 1.43 -2.32 -7.61
CA ASP A 225 0.81 -1.03 -7.37
C ASP A 225 1.72 -0.01 -6.63
N ARG A 226 2.64 0.56 -7.39
CA ARG A 226 3.55 1.59 -6.87
C ARG A 226 2.84 2.81 -6.27
N PRO A 227 1.82 3.42 -6.93
CA PRO A 227 1.17 4.59 -6.35
C PRO A 227 0.50 4.30 -5.01
N SER A 228 -0.28 3.22 -4.90
CA SER A 228 -0.95 2.87 -3.64
C SER A 228 0.03 2.56 -2.53
N SER A 229 1.13 1.87 -2.82
CA SER A 229 2.17 1.59 -1.83
C SER A 229 2.79 2.88 -1.27
N LEU A 230 3.02 3.88 -2.11
CA LEU A 230 3.53 5.19 -1.71
C LEU A 230 2.48 6.01 -0.94
N PHE A 231 1.21 5.99 -1.34
CA PHE A 231 0.12 6.61 -0.57
C PHE A 231 -0.04 5.96 0.81
N LYS A 232 0.04 4.63 0.92
CA LYS A 232 0.00 3.92 2.20
C LYS A 232 1.19 4.27 3.09
N ALA A 233 2.39 4.45 2.52
CA ALA A 233 3.55 4.97 3.25
C ALA A 233 3.34 6.42 3.74
N TYR A 234 2.71 7.27 2.93
CA TYR A 234 2.29 8.62 3.35
C TYR A 234 1.27 8.57 4.50
N ILE A 235 0.24 7.74 4.40
CA ILE A 235 -0.79 7.60 5.45
C ILE A 235 -0.15 7.31 6.81
N ARG A 236 0.82 6.40 6.86
CA ARG A 236 1.48 6.03 8.11
C ARG A 236 2.44 7.07 8.67
N SER A 237 2.95 7.96 7.83
CA SER A 237 4.06 8.85 8.21
C SER A 237 3.72 10.34 8.18
N GLY A 238 2.69 10.76 7.45
CA GLY A 238 2.39 12.17 7.18
C GLY A 238 3.49 12.90 6.37
N ARG A 239 4.47 12.18 5.80
CA ARG A 239 5.66 12.78 5.17
C ARG A 239 5.37 13.27 3.76
N PHE A 240 5.83 14.49 3.50
CA PHE A 240 5.69 15.15 2.19
C PHE A 240 6.33 14.37 1.06
N ASP A 241 7.52 13.82 1.26
CA ASP A 241 8.26 13.14 0.19
C ASP A 241 7.57 11.85 -0.29
N TYR A 242 6.86 11.13 0.59
CA TYR A 242 6.00 10.01 0.16
C TYR A 242 4.80 10.49 -0.64
N LEU A 243 4.10 11.55 -0.19
CA LEU A 243 2.97 12.11 -0.91
C LEU A 243 3.39 12.63 -2.29
N GLN A 244 4.52 13.32 -2.39
CA GLN A 244 5.08 13.81 -3.64
C GLN A 244 5.38 12.67 -4.61
N ALA A 245 6.04 11.61 -4.13
CA ALA A 245 6.35 10.44 -4.96
C ALA A 245 5.09 9.66 -5.37
N ALA A 246 4.09 9.58 -4.48
CA ALA A 246 2.80 8.95 -4.76
C ALA A 246 2.04 9.70 -5.85
N GLU A 247 1.89 11.01 -5.70
CA GLU A 247 1.21 11.88 -6.66
C GLU A 247 1.88 11.82 -8.04
N LEU A 248 3.21 11.94 -8.09
CA LEU A 248 3.97 11.84 -9.34
C LEU A 248 3.77 10.48 -10.02
N SER A 249 3.84 9.39 -9.24
CA SER A 249 3.63 8.03 -9.74
C SER A 249 2.20 7.83 -10.23
N TYR A 250 1.21 8.30 -9.48
CA TYR A 250 -0.20 8.22 -9.85
C TYR A 250 -0.50 8.94 -11.17
N ARG A 251 -0.02 10.17 -11.32
CA ARG A 251 -0.25 10.95 -12.54
C ARG A 251 0.41 10.33 -13.75
N PHE A 252 1.63 9.81 -13.60
CA PHE A 252 2.27 9.07 -14.68
C PHE A 252 1.45 7.82 -15.04
N TYR A 253 1.04 7.04 -14.05
CA TYR A 253 0.24 5.84 -14.24
C TYR A 253 -1.07 6.12 -15.01
N MET A 254 -1.84 7.12 -14.57
CA MET A 254 -3.09 7.48 -15.24
C MET A 254 -2.90 8.05 -16.66
N GLN A 255 -1.80 8.74 -16.90
CA GLN A 255 -1.46 9.20 -18.25
C GLN A 255 -1.25 8.02 -19.21
N GLN A 256 -0.65 6.93 -18.74
CA GLN A 256 -0.45 5.73 -19.56
C GLN A 256 -1.77 5.00 -19.81
N ILE A 257 -2.61 4.88 -18.81
CA ILE A 257 -3.93 4.24 -18.94
C ILE A 257 -4.83 4.99 -19.94
N ARG A 258 -4.84 6.32 -19.90
CA ARG A 258 -5.65 7.13 -20.80
C ARG A 258 -5.23 7.04 -22.26
N ARG A 259 -3.94 6.88 -22.52
CA ARG A 259 -3.35 7.07 -23.84
C ARG A 259 -3.89 6.12 -24.88
N ASP A 260 -4.17 4.88 -24.52
CA ASP A 260 -4.56 3.82 -25.44
C ASP A 260 -5.85 3.11 -25.03
N GLY A 261 -6.70 3.77 -24.24
CA GLY A 261 -7.97 3.19 -23.78
C GLY A 261 -7.77 1.91 -22.96
N LEU A 262 -6.68 1.86 -22.16
CA LEU A 262 -6.18 0.77 -21.33
C LEU A 262 -5.01 -0.04 -21.90
N ALA A 263 -4.44 0.34 -23.01
CA ALA A 263 -3.11 -0.15 -23.34
C ALA A 263 -2.12 0.59 -22.44
N MET A 264 -1.54 -0.09 -21.48
CA MET A 264 -0.48 0.45 -20.60
C MET A 264 0.82 0.53 -21.37
N SER A 265 0.96 1.56 -22.20
CA SER A 265 1.94 1.63 -23.26
C SER A 265 3.37 1.42 -22.80
N PRO A 266 4.01 2.07 -21.81
CA PRO A 266 5.38 1.69 -21.50
C PRO A 266 5.50 0.31 -20.87
N PHE A 267 4.47 -0.18 -20.16
CA PHE A 267 4.49 -1.48 -19.52
C PHE A 267 4.30 -2.62 -20.51
N CYS A 268 3.60 -2.36 -21.61
CA CYS A 268 3.36 -3.34 -22.64
C CYS A 268 4.41 -3.29 -23.73
N ALA A 269 4.95 -2.12 -24.08
CA ALA A 269 5.98 -1.97 -25.13
C ALA A 269 7.36 -2.51 -24.72
N GLY A 270 7.65 -2.62 -23.42
CA GLY A 270 8.94 -3.04 -22.88
C GLY A 270 9.18 -4.56 -22.85
N GLY A 271 8.54 -5.35 -23.70
CA GLY A 271 8.71 -6.80 -23.75
C GLY A 271 7.74 -7.58 -22.83
N TRP A 272 6.83 -6.89 -22.19
CA TRP A 272 5.76 -7.48 -21.39
C TRP A 272 4.52 -7.84 -22.21
N GLN A 273 4.59 -7.69 -23.54
CA GLN A 273 3.58 -8.17 -24.46
C GLN A 273 3.73 -9.66 -24.68
N TYR A 274 2.76 -10.41 -24.24
CA TYR A 274 2.57 -11.77 -24.72
C TYR A 274 1.92 -11.71 -26.12
N ASP A 275 2.71 -12.00 -27.17
CA ASP A 275 2.23 -12.27 -28.54
C ASP A 275 1.06 -11.40 -29.05
N GLY A 276 1.16 -10.07 -28.92
CA GLY A 276 0.12 -9.16 -29.41
C GLY A 276 -1.19 -9.15 -28.59
N LYS A 277 -1.18 -9.77 -27.41
CA LYS A 277 -2.30 -9.71 -26.46
C LYS A 277 -2.28 -8.41 -25.65
N PRO A 278 -3.43 -7.96 -25.11
CA PRO A 278 -3.48 -6.82 -24.20
C PRO A 278 -2.53 -7.01 -23.01
N CYS A 279 -2.13 -5.90 -22.38
CA CYS A 279 -1.32 -5.93 -21.18
C CYS A 279 -1.84 -6.92 -20.16
N ASP A 280 -0.89 -7.52 -19.43
CA ASP A 280 -1.21 -8.37 -18.29
C ASP A 280 -2.00 -7.57 -17.26
N VAL A 281 -3.17 -8.05 -16.89
CA VAL A 281 -4.11 -7.40 -15.98
C VAL A 281 -3.49 -7.13 -14.60
N LYS A 282 -2.44 -7.84 -14.21
CA LYS A 282 -1.71 -7.61 -12.93
C LYS A 282 -1.08 -6.21 -12.81
N TYR A 283 -1.10 -5.42 -13.87
CA TYR A 283 -0.69 -4.01 -13.88
C TYR A 283 -1.86 -3.02 -13.92
N VAL A 284 -3.10 -3.50 -13.77
CA VAL A 284 -4.31 -2.67 -13.80
C VAL A 284 -4.82 -2.45 -12.39
N TYR A 285 -4.63 -1.25 -11.84
CA TYR A 285 -4.92 -0.91 -10.45
C TYR A 285 -5.97 0.19 -10.34
N VAL A 286 -7.06 -0.07 -9.61
CA VAL A 286 -8.13 0.89 -9.26
C VAL A 286 -7.84 1.58 -7.93
N GLU A 287 -7.19 0.89 -6.99
CA GLU A 287 -6.89 1.42 -5.65
C GLU A 287 -6.20 2.79 -5.67
N PRO A 288 -5.24 3.09 -6.58
CA PRO A 288 -4.61 4.41 -6.64
C PRO A 288 -5.59 5.55 -6.94
N ILE A 289 -6.66 5.29 -7.70
CA ILE A 289 -7.69 6.31 -8.00
C ILE A 289 -8.43 6.68 -6.71
N LEU A 290 -8.80 5.68 -5.91
CA LEU A 290 -9.43 5.88 -4.60
C LEU A 290 -8.54 6.72 -3.68
N LEU A 291 -7.26 6.35 -3.56
CA LEU A 291 -6.33 7.00 -2.65
C LEU A 291 -5.95 8.41 -3.11
N ALA A 292 -5.74 8.64 -4.41
CA ALA A 292 -5.49 9.97 -4.96
C ALA A 292 -6.67 10.91 -4.71
N LEU A 293 -7.89 10.44 -5.02
CA LEU A 293 -9.11 11.21 -4.76
C LEU A 293 -9.25 11.58 -3.29
N ALA A 294 -8.96 10.65 -2.37
CA ALA A 294 -9.09 10.85 -0.94
C ALA A 294 -7.99 11.73 -0.31
N LEU A 295 -6.77 11.70 -0.84
CA LEU A 295 -5.59 12.30 -0.21
C LEU A 295 -5.11 13.58 -0.89
N THR A 296 -5.32 13.69 -2.21
CA THR A 296 -4.94 14.88 -3.00
C THR A 296 -6.13 15.67 -3.52
N GLY A 297 -7.33 15.04 -3.51
CA GLY A 297 -8.52 15.62 -4.10
C GLY A 297 -8.50 15.57 -5.63
N ASP A 298 -7.66 14.72 -6.24
CA ASP A 298 -7.63 14.53 -7.70
C ASP A 298 -8.86 13.76 -8.16
N ASP A 299 -9.83 14.48 -8.71
CA ASP A 299 -11.06 13.93 -9.26
C ASP A 299 -11.01 13.73 -10.79
N SER A 300 -9.85 13.85 -11.40
CA SER A 300 -9.69 13.77 -12.85
C SER A 300 -10.18 12.43 -13.43
N GLU A 301 -10.08 11.36 -12.63
CA GLU A 301 -10.41 9.99 -12.99
C GLU A 301 -11.65 9.43 -12.29
N HIS A 302 -12.33 10.27 -11.52
CA HIS A 302 -13.55 9.87 -10.84
C HIS A 302 -14.70 9.61 -11.82
N ASP A 303 -14.59 10.10 -13.04
CA ASP A 303 -15.53 9.73 -14.09
C ASP A 303 -15.42 8.21 -14.35
N THR A 304 -16.49 7.54 -14.01
CA THR A 304 -16.66 6.11 -13.86
C THR A 304 -16.27 5.26 -15.08
N GLY A 305 -16.14 5.87 -16.24
CA GLY A 305 -15.79 5.17 -17.47
C GLY A 305 -14.42 4.47 -17.40
N VAL A 306 -13.45 5.03 -16.72
CA VAL A 306 -12.11 4.42 -16.56
C VAL A 306 -12.19 3.21 -15.63
N VAL A 307 -12.81 3.35 -14.47
CA VAL A 307 -12.96 2.27 -13.49
C VAL A 307 -13.70 1.08 -14.10
N GLU A 308 -14.81 1.33 -14.81
CA GLU A 308 -15.58 0.26 -15.47
C GLU A 308 -14.75 -0.49 -16.53
N LYS A 309 -13.95 0.22 -17.32
CA LYS A 309 -13.04 -0.39 -18.29
C LYS A 309 -11.95 -1.22 -17.61
N MET A 310 -11.34 -0.71 -16.53
CA MET A 310 -10.33 -1.44 -15.75
C MET A 310 -10.93 -2.73 -15.17
N MET A 311 -12.15 -2.65 -14.61
CA MET A 311 -12.83 -3.83 -14.08
C MET A 311 -13.25 -4.81 -15.17
N THR A 312 -13.60 -4.33 -16.36
CA THR A 312 -13.86 -5.19 -17.53
C THR A 312 -12.61 -5.97 -17.96
N LEU A 313 -11.43 -5.37 -17.86
CA LEU A 313 -10.16 -6.11 -18.11
C LEU A 313 -9.94 -7.22 -17.08
N TRP A 314 -10.21 -6.96 -15.80
CA TRP A 314 -10.13 -7.97 -14.75
C TRP A 314 -11.12 -9.12 -14.98
N GLU A 315 -12.25 -8.87 -15.59
CA GLU A 315 -13.27 -9.90 -15.92
C GLU A 315 -12.91 -10.72 -17.15
N ASN A 316 -12.33 -10.05 -18.16
CA ASN A 316 -12.03 -10.66 -19.45
C ASN A 316 -10.58 -11.17 -19.55
N GLY A 317 -9.75 -10.91 -18.56
CA GLY A 317 -8.32 -11.18 -18.58
C GLY A 317 -7.90 -12.66 -18.52
N GLY A 318 -8.84 -13.58 -18.76
CA GLY A 318 -8.54 -15.02 -18.80
C GLY A 318 -8.36 -15.67 -17.42
N TRP A 319 -8.56 -14.89 -16.36
CA TRP A 319 -8.53 -15.37 -14.99
C TRP A 319 -9.88 -15.99 -14.69
N ASN A 320 -9.97 -17.25 -15.00
CA ASN A 320 -11.18 -17.99 -14.72
C ASN A 320 -11.45 -17.99 -13.23
N ASP A 321 -12.56 -17.38 -12.88
CA ASP A 321 -13.18 -17.45 -11.56
C ASP A 321 -13.63 -18.87 -11.21
N ARG A 322 -13.04 -19.90 -11.82
CA ARG A 322 -13.45 -21.28 -11.60
C ARG A 322 -12.22 -22.13 -11.32
N PRO A 323 -12.20 -22.85 -10.22
CA PRO A 323 -11.19 -23.85 -9.97
C PRO A 323 -11.20 -24.84 -11.16
N GLY A 324 -10.18 -24.76 -11.98
CA GLY A 324 -10.05 -25.67 -13.13
C GLY A 324 -9.23 -26.88 -12.77
N PRO A 325 -9.25 -27.94 -13.58
CA PRO A 325 -8.42 -29.10 -13.37
C PRO A 325 -6.92 -28.82 -13.61
N TYR A 326 -6.52 -27.56 -13.84
CA TYR A 326 -5.15 -27.10 -14.10
C TYR A 326 -4.40 -27.92 -15.16
N ARG A 327 -5.10 -28.29 -16.22
CA ARG A 327 -4.54 -29.12 -17.31
C ARG A 327 -4.05 -28.32 -18.49
N ARG A 328 -4.40 -27.04 -18.56
CA ARG A 328 -4.11 -26.15 -19.69
C ARG A 328 -3.76 -24.76 -19.16
N ILE A 329 -2.97 -24.02 -19.93
CA ILE A 329 -2.56 -22.67 -19.57
C ILE A 329 -3.73 -21.67 -19.45
N ASP A 330 -4.79 -21.90 -20.23
CA ASP A 330 -6.03 -21.11 -20.16
C ASP A 330 -6.89 -21.41 -18.91
N GLN A 331 -6.50 -22.37 -18.11
CA GLN A 331 -7.08 -22.70 -16.80
C GLN A 331 -6.14 -22.35 -15.67
N HIS A 332 -5.17 -21.52 -15.97
CA HIS A 332 -4.14 -21.13 -15.04
C HIS A 332 -4.72 -20.29 -13.90
N PHE A 333 -4.43 -20.70 -12.68
CA PHE A 333 -4.68 -19.96 -11.47
C PHE A 333 -3.38 -19.45 -10.89
N THR A 334 -3.29 -18.16 -10.57
CA THR A 334 -2.25 -17.65 -9.70
C THR A 334 -2.86 -16.93 -8.52
N GLU A 335 -2.32 -17.19 -7.35
CA GLU A 335 -2.73 -16.56 -6.10
C GLU A 335 -2.63 -15.04 -6.20
N ARG A 336 -1.57 -14.55 -6.84
CA ARG A 336 -1.33 -13.13 -7.07
C ARG A 336 -2.51 -12.46 -7.78
N LEU A 337 -3.02 -13.07 -8.82
CA LEU A 337 -4.08 -12.44 -9.62
C LEU A 337 -5.44 -12.57 -8.98
N ALA A 338 -5.69 -13.68 -8.32
CA ALA A 338 -6.90 -13.84 -7.52
C ALA A 338 -6.98 -12.77 -6.41
N GLY A 339 -5.86 -12.54 -5.73
CA GLY A 339 -5.75 -11.52 -4.68
C GLY A 339 -5.88 -10.10 -5.23
N LEU A 340 -5.09 -9.73 -6.24
CA LEU A 340 -5.16 -8.40 -6.86
C LEU A 340 -6.55 -8.11 -7.42
N GLY A 341 -7.16 -9.07 -8.16
CA GLY A 341 -8.50 -8.87 -8.70
C GLY A 341 -9.57 -8.65 -7.62
N LEU A 342 -9.40 -9.24 -6.44
CA LEU A 342 -10.30 -8.97 -5.30
C LEU A 342 -10.06 -7.57 -4.71
N ILE A 343 -8.80 -7.13 -4.55
CA ILE A 343 -8.46 -5.78 -4.08
C ILE A 343 -9.08 -4.73 -5.02
N GLU A 344 -8.89 -4.89 -6.33
CA GLU A 344 -9.40 -3.93 -7.31
C GLU A 344 -10.93 -3.91 -7.35
N THR A 345 -11.58 -5.07 -7.15
CA THR A 345 -13.05 -5.14 -7.05
C THR A 345 -13.57 -4.41 -5.81
N VAL A 346 -12.89 -4.55 -4.67
CA VAL A 346 -13.24 -3.82 -3.43
C VAL A 346 -13.02 -2.32 -3.64
N SER A 347 -11.88 -1.92 -4.21
CA SER A 347 -11.57 -0.52 -4.50
C SER A 347 -12.58 0.12 -5.43
N ALA A 348 -13.04 -0.60 -6.46
CA ALA A 348 -14.10 -0.14 -7.36
C ALA A 348 -15.43 0.08 -6.62
N TYR A 349 -15.79 -0.82 -5.68
CA TYR A 349 -16.97 -0.62 -4.83
C TYR A 349 -16.82 0.60 -3.92
N GLU A 350 -15.69 0.72 -3.23
CA GLU A 350 -15.44 1.82 -2.31
C GLU A 350 -15.38 3.19 -3.02
N LEU A 351 -14.96 3.22 -4.27
CA LEU A 351 -14.91 4.41 -5.10
C LEU A 351 -16.29 4.81 -5.63
N THR A 352 -17.10 3.85 -6.07
CA THR A 352 -18.34 4.12 -6.83
C THR A 352 -19.63 3.91 -6.03
N GLY A 353 -19.62 3.05 -5.02
CA GLY A 353 -20.81 2.58 -4.32
C GLY A 353 -21.68 1.62 -5.15
N ASP A 354 -21.22 1.18 -6.32
CA ASP A 354 -22.00 0.32 -7.21
C ASP A 354 -22.09 -1.10 -6.64
N ARG A 355 -23.31 -1.51 -6.32
CA ARG A 355 -23.62 -2.82 -5.73
C ARG A 355 -23.26 -4.01 -6.62
N ARG A 356 -23.06 -3.82 -7.91
CA ARG A 356 -22.55 -4.88 -8.80
C ARG A 356 -21.19 -5.39 -8.31
N TYR A 357 -20.35 -4.51 -7.79
CA TYR A 357 -19.05 -4.90 -7.22
C TYR A 357 -19.20 -5.69 -5.92
N LEU A 358 -20.19 -5.43 -5.08
CA LEU A 358 -20.47 -6.28 -3.91
C LEU A 358 -20.83 -7.72 -4.30
N GLN A 359 -21.63 -7.89 -5.35
CA GLN A 359 -21.98 -9.22 -5.88
C GLN A 359 -20.74 -9.95 -6.41
N ARG A 360 -19.81 -9.21 -7.03
CA ARG A 360 -18.55 -9.78 -7.52
C ARG A 360 -17.61 -10.13 -6.36
N ILE A 361 -17.54 -9.31 -5.31
CA ILE A 361 -16.78 -9.62 -4.09
C ILE A 361 -17.32 -10.93 -3.48
N ASP A 362 -18.63 -11.05 -3.33
CA ASP A 362 -19.27 -12.27 -2.79
C ASP A 362 -18.92 -13.51 -3.63
N GLY A 363 -19.03 -13.41 -4.97
CA GLY A 363 -18.67 -14.48 -5.90
C GLY A 363 -17.19 -14.86 -5.80
N ARG A 364 -16.27 -13.89 -5.73
CA ARG A 364 -14.83 -14.14 -5.61
C ARG A 364 -14.45 -14.76 -4.27
N VAL A 365 -15.06 -14.30 -3.18
CA VAL A 365 -14.86 -14.90 -1.85
C VAL A 365 -15.37 -16.35 -1.82
N GLY A 366 -16.57 -16.61 -2.38
CA GLY A 366 -17.11 -17.97 -2.49
C GLY A 366 -16.23 -18.88 -3.35
N TRP A 367 -15.69 -18.36 -4.45
CA TRP A 367 -14.77 -19.09 -5.29
C TRP A 367 -13.43 -19.40 -4.60
N LEU A 368 -12.84 -18.43 -3.87
CA LEU A 368 -11.62 -18.65 -3.09
C LEU A 368 -11.84 -19.69 -1.99
N GLN A 369 -13.02 -19.67 -1.34
CA GLN A 369 -13.38 -20.69 -0.36
C GLN A 369 -13.45 -22.09 -0.99
N ALA A 370 -14.16 -22.22 -2.11
CA ALA A 370 -14.24 -23.50 -2.82
C ALA A 370 -12.86 -23.98 -3.31
N HIS A 371 -12.00 -23.06 -3.77
CA HIS A 371 -10.65 -23.41 -4.21
C HIS A 371 -9.80 -23.94 -3.06
N GLN A 372 -9.93 -23.38 -1.85
CA GLN A 372 -9.17 -23.84 -0.67
C GLN A 372 -9.69 -25.18 -0.15
N HIS A 373 -11.02 -25.34 0.00
CA HIS A 373 -11.63 -26.48 0.66
C HIS A 373 -11.97 -27.64 -0.29
N ASP A 374 -12.45 -27.32 -1.49
CA ASP A 374 -12.98 -28.29 -2.47
C ASP A 374 -12.14 -28.30 -3.76
N ASN A 375 -10.82 -28.14 -3.63
CA ASN A 375 -9.94 -28.07 -4.78
C ASN A 375 -10.14 -29.28 -5.68
N PRO A 376 -10.30 -29.08 -7.01
CA PRO A 376 -10.57 -30.16 -7.96
C PRO A 376 -9.42 -31.18 -8.11
N ASP A 377 -8.25 -30.92 -7.51
CA ASP A 377 -7.14 -31.88 -7.44
C ASP A 377 -7.43 -33.08 -6.52
N ARG A 378 -8.46 -32.98 -5.67
CA ARG A 378 -8.91 -34.04 -4.76
C ARG A 378 -7.90 -34.47 -3.70
N LEU A 379 -6.93 -33.61 -3.37
CA LEU A 379 -5.94 -33.89 -2.33
C LEU A 379 -6.41 -33.53 -0.92
N GLY A 380 -7.65 -33.04 -0.78
CA GLY A 380 -8.21 -32.59 0.50
C GLY A 380 -7.84 -31.14 0.83
N ASP A 381 -8.35 -30.66 1.93
CA ASP A 381 -8.09 -29.31 2.43
C ASP A 381 -6.80 -29.30 3.28
N ASP A 382 -5.80 -28.57 2.85
CA ASP A 382 -4.56 -28.34 3.60
C ASP A 382 -4.43 -26.91 4.11
N GLY A 383 -5.42 -26.05 3.81
CA GLY A 383 -5.46 -24.64 4.16
C GLY A 383 -4.83 -23.72 3.12
N SER A 384 -4.26 -24.24 2.03
CA SER A 384 -3.66 -23.42 0.96
C SER A 384 -4.54 -23.31 -0.27
N TRP A 385 -4.23 -22.33 -1.12
CA TRP A 385 -4.81 -22.20 -2.46
C TRP A 385 -3.89 -22.90 -3.47
N ARG A 386 -3.99 -24.23 -3.53
CA ARG A 386 -3.12 -25.06 -4.35
C ARG A 386 -3.32 -24.86 -5.84
N ASN A 387 -2.22 -24.88 -6.55
CA ASN A 387 -2.19 -25.00 -8.01
C ASN A 387 -1.07 -25.97 -8.46
N SER A 388 -0.81 -26.01 -9.74
CA SER A 388 0.26 -26.85 -10.31
C SER A 388 1.53 -26.03 -10.48
N TRP A 389 2.69 -26.52 -10.00
CA TRP A 389 3.99 -25.92 -10.28
C TRP A 389 4.24 -25.74 -11.77
N ARG A 390 3.78 -26.66 -12.59
CA ARG A 390 3.90 -26.62 -14.06
C ARG A 390 3.29 -25.38 -14.69
N LEU A 391 2.27 -24.82 -14.05
CA LEU A 391 1.51 -23.69 -14.55
C LEU A 391 1.80 -22.43 -13.73
N HIS A 392 2.75 -22.49 -12.79
CA HIS A 392 3.11 -21.36 -11.96
C HIS A 392 3.76 -20.28 -12.80
N GLU A 393 3.26 -19.07 -12.69
CA GLU A 393 3.76 -17.86 -13.36
C GLU A 393 3.80 -17.86 -14.89
N ASP A 394 3.03 -18.66 -15.56
CA ASP A 394 3.00 -18.76 -17.04
C ASP A 394 4.26 -19.34 -17.68
N ASP A 395 5.32 -19.68 -16.90
CA ASP A 395 6.65 -19.66 -17.46
C ASP A 395 7.22 -20.95 -17.86
N SER A 396 6.99 -22.00 -17.15
CA SER A 396 7.80 -23.13 -17.40
C SER A 396 7.02 -24.41 -17.28
N TRP A 397 6.60 -24.85 -18.40
CA TRP A 397 6.17 -26.20 -18.57
C TRP A 397 7.33 -27.17 -18.28
N GLN A 398 7.46 -27.60 -17.04
CA GLN A 398 8.37 -28.68 -16.63
C GLN A 398 7.52 -29.86 -16.13
N PRO A 399 7.14 -30.81 -17.02
CA PRO A 399 6.26 -31.93 -16.67
C PRO A 399 6.77 -32.78 -15.50
N GLU A 400 8.08 -32.90 -15.35
CA GLU A 400 8.76 -33.60 -14.28
C GLU A 400 8.62 -32.93 -12.90
N ARG A 401 8.21 -31.69 -12.87
CA ARG A 401 8.01 -30.88 -11.66
C ARG A 401 6.53 -30.55 -11.39
N ASP A 402 5.60 -31.39 -11.79
CA ASP A 402 4.17 -31.16 -11.54
C ASP A 402 3.81 -31.42 -10.06
N VAL A 403 4.30 -30.56 -9.20
CA VAL A 403 3.99 -30.57 -7.77
C VAL A 403 2.75 -29.74 -7.50
N ARG A 404 1.83 -30.29 -6.70
CA ARG A 404 0.65 -29.56 -6.21
C ARG A 404 1.01 -28.84 -4.92
N GLY A 405 0.88 -27.55 -4.92
CA GLY A 405 1.23 -26.70 -3.79
C GLY A 405 0.76 -25.28 -3.97
N SER A 406 1.30 -24.41 -3.17
CA SER A 406 0.98 -22.99 -3.15
C SER A 406 2.25 -22.17 -3.01
N SER A 407 2.25 -20.97 -3.59
CA SER A 407 3.31 -20.01 -3.37
C SER A 407 2.98 -19.16 -2.13
N PRO A 408 3.72 -19.29 -1.02
CA PRO A 408 3.46 -18.53 0.19
C PRO A 408 3.41 -17.02 -0.04
N TRP A 409 4.39 -16.48 -0.76
CA TRP A 409 4.48 -15.04 -1.00
C TRP A 409 3.41 -14.51 -1.98
N MET A 410 2.99 -15.31 -2.97
CA MET A 410 1.87 -14.90 -3.83
C MET A 410 0.52 -14.97 -3.12
N SER A 411 0.34 -15.93 -2.21
CA SER A 411 -0.87 -16.06 -1.39
C SER A 411 -1.05 -14.88 -0.42
N GLU A 412 0.00 -14.11 -0.14
CA GLU A 412 -0.11 -12.82 0.55
C GLU A 412 -1.11 -11.90 -0.15
N ASN A 413 -1.15 -11.90 -1.49
CA ASN A 413 -2.10 -11.08 -2.24
C ASN A 413 -3.55 -11.53 -2.03
N ILE A 414 -3.80 -12.84 -1.88
CA ILE A 414 -5.14 -13.33 -1.53
C ILE A 414 -5.51 -12.86 -0.13
N ILE A 415 -4.60 -12.95 0.83
CA ILE A 415 -4.84 -12.48 2.20
C ILE A 415 -5.14 -10.98 2.23
N ASP A 416 -4.39 -10.17 1.49
CA ASP A 416 -4.64 -8.74 1.36
C ASP A 416 -6.03 -8.46 0.73
N GLY A 417 -6.36 -9.17 -0.34
CA GLY A 417 -7.69 -9.08 -0.97
C GLY A 417 -8.83 -9.52 -0.04
N LEU A 418 -8.67 -10.62 0.68
CA LEU A 418 -9.64 -11.08 1.67
C LEU A 418 -9.78 -10.10 2.85
N TRP A 419 -8.68 -9.48 3.28
CA TRP A 419 -8.71 -8.43 4.29
C TRP A 419 -9.54 -7.23 3.83
N HIS A 420 -9.30 -6.72 2.63
CA HIS A 420 -10.08 -5.63 2.04
C HIS A 420 -11.57 -6.02 1.93
N ALA A 421 -11.86 -7.23 1.44
CA ALA A 421 -13.24 -7.73 1.34
C ALA A 421 -13.92 -7.83 2.72
N TRP A 422 -13.18 -8.30 3.74
CA TRP A 422 -13.70 -8.42 5.10
C TRP A 422 -14.03 -7.05 5.71
N LEU A 423 -13.18 -6.04 5.48
CA LEU A 423 -13.43 -4.67 5.93
C LEU A 423 -14.74 -4.08 5.38
N VAL A 424 -15.14 -4.48 4.17
CA VAL A 424 -16.34 -3.98 3.49
C VAL A 424 -17.57 -4.83 3.81
N THR A 425 -17.42 -6.16 3.87
CA THR A 425 -18.55 -7.10 3.91
C THR A 425 -18.75 -7.80 5.25
N ALA A 426 -17.70 -7.88 6.09
CA ALA A 426 -17.66 -8.73 7.27
C ALA A 426 -18.05 -10.20 6.99
N ASP A 427 -17.70 -10.71 5.82
CA ASP A 427 -18.09 -12.03 5.34
C ASP A 427 -17.54 -13.14 6.24
N PRO A 428 -18.40 -13.98 6.86
CA PRO A 428 -17.98 -15.00 7.81
C PRO A 428 -17.13 -16.13 7.19
N ARG A 429 -17.07 -16.23 5.87
CA ARG A 429 -16.21 -17.19 5.15
C ARG A 429 -14.72 -16.82 5.21
N ILE A 430 -14.41 -15.53 5.41
CA ILE A 430 -13.04 -15.01 5.34
C ILE A 430 -12.18 -15.44 6.54
N PRO A 431 -12.60 -15.28 7.80
CA PRO A 431 -11.77 -15.66 8.94
C PRO A 431 -11.25 -17.11 8.91
N PRO A 432 -12.08 -18.14 8.63
CA PRO A 432 -11.59 -19.51 8.56
C PRO A 432 -10.60 -19.76 7.41
N MET A 433 -10.79 -19.11 6.25
CA MET A 433 -9.82 -19.20 5.15
C MET A 433 -8.45 -18.65 5.54
N VAL A 434 -8.42 -17.46 6.14
CA VAL A 434 -7.19 -16.80 6.58
C VAL A 434 -6.49 -17.61 7.67
N SER A 435 -7.23 -18.09 8.69
CA SER A 435 -6.67 -18.96 9.74
C SER A 435 -6.17 -20.29 9.17
N GLY A 436 -6.89 -20.87 8.20
CA GLY A 436 -6.49 -22.09 7.49
C GLY A 436 -5.13 -21.92 6.82
N PHE A 437 -4.96 -20.81 6.09
CA PHE A 437 -3.68 -20.50 5.44
C PHE A 437 -2.56 -20.24 6.45
N GLY A 438 -2.83 -19.58 7.57
CA GLY A 438 -1.85 -19.41 8.65
C GLY A 438 -1.35 -20.74 9.19
N ARG A 439 -2.24 -21.73 9.40
CA ARG A 439 -1.87 -23.09 9.83
C ARG A 439 -1.06 -23.82 8.75
N TYR A 440 -1.40 -23.61 7.48
CA TYR A 440 -0.62 -24.14 6.36
C TYR A 440 0.81 -23.59 6.36
N LEU A 441 0.97 -22.26 6.50
CA LEU A 441 2.27 -21.62 6.58
C LEU A 441 3.12 -22.20 7.72
N GLU A 442 2.56 -22.35 8.93
CA GLU A 442 3.31 -22.88 10.08
C GLU A 442 3.79 -24.32 9.85
N ARG A 443 3.07 -25.12 9.08
CA ARG A 443 3.43 -26.53 8.81
C ARG A 443 4.35 -26.71 7.62
N TYR A 444 4.15 -25.93 6.56
CA TYR A 444 4.75 -26.21 5.25
C TYR A 444 5.44 -25.01 4.61
N GLY A 445 5.14 -23.77 5.07
CA GLY A 445 5.60 -22.55 4.41
C GLY A 445 7.06 -22.16 4.72
N TRP A 446 7.68 -22.78 5.71
CA TRP A 446 9.00 -22.38 6.19
C TRP A 446 10.04 -23.45 5.94
N VAL A 447 11.22 -23.01 5.49
CA VAL A 447 12.38 -23.89 5.32
C VAL A 447 12.99 -24.16 6.69
N ARG A 448 13.21 -25.43 7.00
CA ARG A 448 13.94 -25.82 8.20
C ARG A 448 15.45 -25.84 7.92
N PRO A 449 16.30 -25.58 8.95
CA PRO A 449 17.76 -25.57 8.77
C PRO A 449 18.33 -26.85 8.15
N ASP A 450 17.70 -28.00 8.42
CA ASP A 450 18.11 -29.31 7.89
C ASP A 450 17.68 -29.53 6.42
N GLN A 451 16.89 -28.65 5.85
CA GLN A 451 16.36 -28.73 4.49
C GLN A 451 17.15 -27.91 3.48
N LEU A 452 17.97 -26.97 3.94
CA LEU A 452 18.79 -26.14 3.06
C LEU A 452 20.11 -26.81 2.72
N ALA A 453 20.62 -26.51 1.53
CA ALA A 453 21.95 -26.89 1.16
C ALA A 453 22.99 -26.31 2.14
N ALA A 454 24.07 -27.05 2.40
CA ALA A 454 25.15 -26.59 3.27
C ALA A 454 25.82 -25.28 2.77
N SER A 455 25.61 -24.93 1.51
CA SER A 455 26.09 -23.71 0.87
C SER A 455 25.21 -22.49 1.11
N HIS A 456 24.03 -22.64 1.72
CA HIS A 456 23.12 -21.49 1.95
C HIS A 456 23.75 -20.50 2.94
N ASP A 457 23.77 -19.22 2.55
CA ASP A 457 24.31 -18.17 3.40
C ASP A 457 23.27 -17.67 4.42
N TRP A 458 23.24 -18.31 5.58
CA TRP A 458 22.41 -17.92 6.72
C TRP A 458 22.69 -16.51 7.27
N ARG A 459 23.70 -15.84 6.75
CA ARG A 459 24.00 -14.45 7.14
C ARG A 459 23.20 -13.44 6.37
N ASN A 460 22.32 -13.90 5.48
CA ASN A 460 21.42 -12.99 4.76
C ASN A 460 20.58 -12.19 5.79
N PRO A 461 20.68 -10.86 5.81
CA PRO A 461 19.97 -10.04 6.79
C PRO A 461 18.45 -10.11 6.68
N CYS A 462 17.92 -10.58 5.55
CA CYS A 462 16.48 -10.79 5.37
C CYS A 462 15.97 -12.06 6.02
N SER A 463 16.82 -13.04 6.28
CA SER A 463 16.45 -14.25 7.02
C SER A 463 16.31 -14.00 8.53
N GLY A 464 16.79 -12.84 9.02
CA GLY A 464 16.82 -12.49 10.45
C GLY A 464 17.76 -13.37 11.28
N PRO A 465 17.90 -13.09 12.57
CA PRO A 465 18.83 -13.79 13.47
C PRO A 465 18.45 -15.25 13.73
N HIS A 466 17.22 -15.64 13.39
CA HIS A 466 16.67 -16.98 13.61
C HIS A 466 16.59 -17.83 12.35
N GLY A 467 17.16 -17.37 11.23
CA GLY A 467 17.19 -18.11 9.99
C GLY A 467 15.78 -18.43 9.44
N GLN A 468 14.84 -17.50 9.54
CA GLN A 468 13.52 -17.66 8.96
C GLN A 468 13.59 -17.46 7.46
N ILE A 469 13.35 -18.53 6.70
CA ILE A 469 13.27 -18.48 5.24
C ILE A 469 11.95 -19.10 4.81
N ALA A 470 11.20 -18.38 3.98
CA ALA A 470 10.00 -18.91 3.38
C ALA A 470 10.33 -19.76 2.16
N TRP A 471 9.59 -20.84 1.96
CA TRP A 471 9.60 -21.51 0.68
C TRP A 471 9.06 -20.59 -0.42
N TYR A 472 9.71 -20.57 -1.58
CA TYR A 472 9.14 -19.94 -2.77
C TYR A 472 7.86 -20.67 -3.21
N TRP A 473 7.90 -22.00 -3.12
CA TRP A 473 6.78 -22.89 -3.37
C TRP A 473 6.73 -23.96 -2.29
N SER A 474 5.60 -24.16 -1.67
CA SER A 474 5.44 -25.16 -0.60
C SER A 474 4.29 -26.12 -0.90
N SER A 475 4.39 -27.35 -0.38
CA SER A 475 3.38 -28.40 -0.59
C SER A 475 3.24 -29.29 0.64
N ALA A 476 2.00 -29.64 0.96
CA ALA A 476 1.69 -30.70 1.90
C ALA A 476 1.82 -32.12 1.27
N HIS A 477 1.98 -32.21 -0.03
CA HIS A 477 1.86 -33.43 -0.83
C HIS A 477 3.14 -33.82 -1.59
N ALA A 478 4.17 -33.00 -1.50
CA ALA A 478 5.46 -33.28 -2.12
C ALA A 478 6.54 -33.62 -1.10
N SER A 479 7.53 -34.40 -1.52
CA SER A 479 8.71 -34.65 -0.70
C SER A 479 9.58 -33.39 -0.57
N THR A 480 10.33 -33.28 0.52
CA THR A 480 11.31 -32.21 0.73
C THR A 480 12.35 -32.16 -0.40
N ALA A 481 12.78 -33.31 -0.92
CA ALA A 481 13.72 -33.39 -2.04
C ALA A 481 13.15 -32.74 -3.31
N THR A 482 11.85 -32.93 -3.60
CA THR A 482 11.20 -32.31 -4.74
C THR A 482 11.11 -30.80 -4.58
N LEU A 483 10.79 -30.33 -3.38
CA LEU A 483 10.75 -28.90 -3.08
C LEU A 483 12.13 -28.25 -3.16
N ALA A 484 13.16 -28.92 -2.64
CA ALA A 484 14.54 -28.45 -2.72
C ALA A 484 15.01 -28.30 -4.18
N GLN A 485 14.61 -29.20 -5.07
CA GLN A 485 14.93 -29.08 -6.50
C GLN A 485 14.25 -27.88 -7.16
N ILE A 486 13.04 -27.55 -6.72
CA ILE A 486 12.34 -26.34 -7.19
C ILE A 486 13.06 -25.10 -6.66
N GLU A 487 13.43 -25.10 -5.39
CA GLU A 487 14.07 -23.98 -4.71
C GLU A 487 15.49 -23.72 -5.23
N ASP A 488 16.25 -24.74 -5.54
CA ASP A 488 17.61 -24.58 -6.10
C ASP A 488 17.63 -23.83 -7.44
N SER A 489 16.53 -23.80 -8.17
CA SER A 489 16.41 -22.98 -9.38
C SER A 489 16.24 -21.50 -9.08
N ASP A 490 15.72 -21.17 -7.88
CA ASP A 490 15.36 -19.82 -7.45
C ASP A 490 15.78 -19.50 -6.00
N GLY A 491 16.74 -20.24 -5.43
CA GLY A 491 17.11 -20.17 -4.01
C GLY A 491 17.44 -18.78 -3.46
N TRP A 492 17.74 -17.83 -4.32
CA TRP A 492 17.94 -16.44 -3.97
C TRP A 492 16.63 -15.71 -3.64
N TYR A 493 15.49 -16.16 -4.17
CA TYR A 493 14.20 -15.51 -4.00
C TYR A 493 13.50 -15.80 -2.67
N SER A 494 13.75 -16.93 -2.05
CA SER A 494 13.11 -17.33 -0.78
C SER A 494 13.40 -16.38 0.36
N ASP A 495 14.67 -16.02 0.54
CA ASP A 495 15.08 -15.07 1.58
C ASP A 495 14.36 -13.72 1.44
N ALA A 496 14.25 -13.29 0.21
CA ALA A 496 13.68 -12.00 -0.12
C ALA A 496 12.16 -11.95 0.09
N HIS A 497 11.47 -13.09 -0.07
CA HIS A 497 10.03 -13.18 0.11
C HIS A 497 9.60 -13.38 1.57
N THR A 498 10.52 -13.64 2.48
CA THR A 498 10.20 -13.84 3.90
C THR A 498 9.49 -12.64 4.52
N VAL A 499 9.92 -11.42 4.18
CA VAL A 499 9.34 -10.19 4.75
C VAL A 499 7.90 -9.94 4.29
N GLU A 500 7.51 -10.47 3.14
CA GLU A 500 6.16 -10.33 2.58
C GLU A 500 5.14 -11.13 3.39
N LEU A 501 5.58 -12.20 4.06
CA LEU A 501 4.70 -13.04 4.86
C LEU A 501 4.30 -12.43 6.21
N GLY A 502 4.74 -11.23 6.51
CA GLY A 502 4.29 -10.50 7.71
C GLY A 502 2.79 -10.28 7.74
N LEU A 503 2.18 -9.89 6.61
CA LEU A 503 0.73 -9.68 6.53
C LEU A 503 -0.08 -10.98 6.71
N PRO A 504 0.18 -12.07 5.98
CA PRO A 504 -0.55 -13.33 6.17
C PRO A 504 -0.48 -13.87 7.60
N VAL A 505 0.70 -13.83 8.21
CA VAL A 505 0.89 -14.31 9.58
C VAL A 505 0.14 -13.44 10.58
N ALA A 506 0.18 -12.10 10.44
CA ALA A 506 -0.53 -11.19 11.32
C ALA A 506 -2.06 -11.29 11.15
N ALA A 507 -2.55 -11.44 9.91
CA ALA A 507 -3.97 -11.63 9.64
C ALA A 507 -4.48 -12.97 10.21
N ALA A 508 -3.70 -14.04 10.03
CA ALA A 508 -4.04 -15.33 10.62
C ALA A 508 -4.09 -15.26 12.16
N TYR A 509 -3.11 -14.61 12.80
CA TYR A 509 -3.15 -14.37 14.26
C TYR A 509 -4.42 -13.64 14.70
N TYR A 510 -4.80 -12.60 13.97
CA TYR A 510 -5.98 -11.79 14.28
C TYR A 510 -7.28 -12.58 14.24
N PHE A 511 -7.40 -13.58 13.35
CA PHE A 511 -8.58 -14.43 13.19
C PHE A 511 -8.48 -15.77 13.93
N GLU A 512 -7.29 -16.23 14.36
CA GLU A 512 -7.11 -17.55 14.97
C GLU A 512 -7.64 -17.60 16.40
N ARG A 513 -8.48 -18.60 16.68
CA ARG A 513 -9.09 -18.82 18.00
C ARG A 513 -8.31 -19.78 18.89
N ASP A 514 -7.56 -20.70 18.28
CA ASP A 514 -6.75 -21.64 19.04
C ASP A 514 -5.56 -20.91 19.67
N PRO A 515 -5.43 -20.93 21.03
CA PRO A 515 -4.35 -20.20 21.71
C PRO A 515 -2.94 -20.68 21.35
N GLN A 516 -2.78 -21.97 21.06
CA GLN A 516 -1.46 -22.54 20.72
C GLN A 516 -1.04 -22.11 19.33
N GLN A 517 -1.95 -22.18 18.36
CA GLN A 517 -1.71 -21.70 16.99
C GLN A 517 -1.47 -20.20 16.98
N SER A 518 -2.28 -19.45 17.70
CA SER A 518 -2.13 -18.00 17.84
C SER A 518 -0.77 -17.60 18.41
N ALA A 519 -0.32 -18.30 19.47
CA ALA A 519 1.01 -18.07 20.04
C ALA A 519 2.14 -18.44 19.05
N ALA A 520 1.98 -19.47 18.24
CA ALA A 520 2.93 -19.83 17.19
C ALA A 520 3.01 -18.75 16.12
N LEU A 521 1.87 -18.28 15.60
CA LEU A 521 1.79 -17.21 14.61
C LEU A 521 2.40 -15.89 15.13
N LYS A 522 2.18 -15.56 16.41
CA LYS A 522 2.79 -14.37 17.02
C LYS A 522 4.32 -14.46 17.05
N ARG A 523 4.87 -15.58 17.52
CA ARG A 523 6.33 -15.80 17.49
C ARG A 523 6.89 -15.75 16.08
N ARG A 524 6.16 -16.30 15.11
CA ARG A 524 6.54 -16.26 13.71
C ARG A 524 6.60 -14.83 13.19
N PHE A 525 5.59 -14.03 13.48
CA PHE A 525 5.59 -12.61 13.11
C PHE A 525 6.76 -11.84 13.73
N GLU A 526 7.05 -12.07 15.01
CA GLU A 526 8.18 -11.44 15.70
C GLU A 526 9.52 -11.82 15.04
N ALA A 527 9.67 -13.07 14.62
CA ALA A 527 10.84 -13.52 13.88
C ALA A 527 10.95 -12.84 12.50
N ILE A 528 9.85 -12.74 11.75
CA ILE A 528 9.80 -12.01 10.48
C ILE A 528 10.11 -10.52 10.69
N ALA A 529 9.53 -9.91 11.72
CA ALA A 529 9.73 -8.49 12.03
C ALA A 529 11.20 -8.16 12.34
N SER A 530 11.99 -9.13 12.83
CA SER A 530 13.44 -8.96 13.00
C SER A 530 14.19 -8.76 11.68
N SER A 531 13.60 -9.17 10.55
CA SER A 531 14.10 -8.94 9.20
C SER A 531 13.76 -7.55 8.64
N TYR A 532 12.86 -6.82 9.28
CA TYR A 532 12.54 -5.43 8.91
C TYR A 532 13.65 -4.48 9.39
N ASN A 533 14.82 -4.63 8.84
CA ASN A 533 15.98 -3.82 9.17
C ASN A 533 16.60 -3.17 7.93
N THR A 534 17.47 -2.19 8.14
CA THR A 534 18.09 -1.43 7.05
C THR A 534 19.03 -2.25 6.19
N GLU A 535 19.62 -3.32 6.70
CA GLU A 535 20.51 -4.19 5.94
C GLU A 535 19.71 -5.09 4.99
N CYS A 536 18.61 -5.67 5.45
CA CYS A 536 17.69 -6.37 4.55
C CYS A 536 17.10 -5.43 3.48
N ALA A 537 16.73 -4.21 3.86
CA ALA A 537 16.24 -3.23 2.89
C ALA A 537 17.26 -2.94 1.78
N LYS A 538 18.57 -2.94 2.09
CA LYS A 538 19.63 -2.73 1.10
C LYS A 538 19.81 -3.92 0.16
N VAL A 539 19.78 -5.15 0.66
CA VAL A 539 19.92 -6.34 -0.20
C VAL A 539 18.69 -6.61 -1.03
N SER A 540 17.55 -6.06 -0.61
CA SER A 540 16.28 -6.12 -1.35
C SER A 540 16.15 -5.01 -2.40
N GLU A 541 17.24 -4.45 -2.88
CA GLU A 541 17.28 -3.37 -3.88
C GLU A 541 16.90 -3.86 -5.28
N THR A 542 15.69 -4.33 -5.44
CA THR A 542 15.10 -4.53 -6.75
C THR A 542 14.00 -3.52 -6.99
N LEU A 543 13.82 -3.14 -8.25
CA LEU A 543 12.92 -2.06 -8.67
C LEU A 543 11.50 -2.21 -8.12
N ARG A 544 10.97 -3.41 -8.07
CA ARG A 544 9.59 -3.71 -7.65
C ARG A 544 9.43 -4.04 -6.16
N ARG A 545 10.53 -4.26 -5.42
CA ARG A 545 10.44 -4.73 -4.04
C ARG A 545 9.82 -3.73 -3.08
N PHE A 546 9.97 -2.45 -3.32
CA PHE A 546 9.29 -1.45 -2.50
C PHE A 546 7.77 -1.72 -2.45
N ASN A 547 7.15 -1.93 -3.59
CA ASN A 547 5.71 -2.16 -3.67
C ASN A 547 5.33 -3.50 -3.01
N TRP A 548 6.08 -4.56 -3.29
CA TRP A 548 5.84 -5.88 -2.73
C TRP A 548 5.88 -5.89 -1.22
N ASN A 549 6.96 -5.35 -0.67
CA ASN A 549 7.23 -5.44 0.75
C ASN A 549 6.39 -4.46 1.59
N ASN A 550 5.88 -3.39 0.98
CA ASN A 550 5.34 -2.28 1.75
C ASN A 550 3.82 -2.08 1.58
N ARG A 551 3.21 -2.72 0.59
CA ARG A 551 1.78 -2.52 0.31
C ARG A 551 0.88 -2.91 1.49
N GLY A 552 1.07 -4.09 2.08
CA GLY A 552 0.23 -4.63 3.16
C GLY A 552 0.74 -4.38 4.57
N ALA A 553 1.92 -3.84 4.71
CA ALA A 553 2.67 -3.91 5.96
C ALA A 553 2.18 -2.98 7.08
N GLY A 554 1.58 -1.85 6.76
CA GLY A 554 0.93 -1.00 7.76
C GLY A 554 -0.22 -1.70 8.47
N VAL A 555 -0.93 -2.54 7.74
CA VAL A 555 -2.01 -3.39 8.24
C VAL A 555 -1.45 -4.48 9.15
N ALA A 556 -0.37 -5.16 8.75
CA ALA A 556 0.26 -6.21 9.55
C ALA A 556 0.66 -5.72 10.94
N MET A 557 1.24 -4.52 11.03
CA MET A 557 1.63 -3.88 12.29
C MET A 557 0.44 -3.53 13.19
N TRP A 558 -0.72 -3.24 12.59
CA TRP A 558 -1.95 -3.03 13.35
C TRP A 558 -2.53 -4.35 13.84
N LEU A 559 -2.64 -5.35 12.97
CA LEU A 559 -3.23 -6.67 13.25
C LEU A 559 -2.55 -7.37 14.43
N ILE A 560 -1.22 -7.40 14.44
CA ILE A 560 -0.46 -8.12 15.47
C ILE A 560 -0.56 -7.50 16.86
N ARG A 561 -0.97 -6.24 16.96
CA ARG A 561 -1.20 -5.54 18.23
C ARG A 561 -2.61 -5.72 18.78
N GLN A 562 -3.52 -6.28 17.97
CA GLN A 562 -4.87 -6.58 18.45
C GLN A 562 -4.84 -7.83 19.36
N PRO A 563 -5.81 -7.98 20.26
CA PRO A 563 -5.99 -9.26 20.96
C PRO A 563 -6.21 -10.40 19.96
N GLN A 564 -5.69 -11.60 20.28
CA GLN A 564 -5.90 -12.78 19.44
C GLN A 564 -7.39 -13.06 19.22
N GLY A 565 -7.75 -13.51 18.04
CA GLY A 565 -9.13 -13.86 17.69
C GLY A 565 -10.11 -12.69 17.68
N SER A 566 -9.64 -11.44 17.84
CA SER A 566 -10.52 -10.25 17.85
C SER A 566 -11.26 -10.03 16.54
N GLY A 567 -10.77 -10.59 15.42
CA GLY A 567 -11.47 -10.56 14.12
C GLY A 567 -12.70 -11.45 14.04
N VAL A 568 -12.94 -12.29 15.04
CA VAL A 568 -14.04 -13.26 14.99
C VAL A 568 -15.22 -12.80 15.86
N GLY A 569 -16.34 -12.46 15.23
CA GLY A 569 -17.56 -12.04 15.92
C GLY A 569 -17.73 -10.53 16.07
N VAL A 570 -16.86 -9.75 15.48
CA VAL A 570 -17.02 -8.29 15.42
C VAL A 570 -17.74 -7.93 14.12
N SER A 571 -18.97 -7.43 14.24
CA SER A 571 -19.54 -6.64 13.17
C SER A 571 -18.69 -5.38 13.06
N ALA A 572 -17.87 -5.34 12.03
CA ALA A 572 -17.09 -4.18 11.56
C ALA A 572 -16.22 -3.47 12.63
N ILE A 573 -15.04 -3.09 12.23
CA ILE A 573 -14.09 -2.26 12.97
C ILE A 573 -14.81 -1.17 13.75
N PRO A 574 -14.57 -1.00 15.07
CA PRO A 574 -15.16 0.08 15.84
C PRO A 574 -14.92 1.40 15.13
N ALA A 575 -15.92 2.26 15.08
CA ALA A 575 -15.73 3.67 14.76
C ALA A 575 -14.52 4.15 15.58
N GLY A 576 -13.47 4.61 14.91
CA GLY A 576 -12.27 5.04 15.60
C GLY A 576 -12.67 6.03 16.69
N HIS A 577 -12.28 5.75 17.94
CA HIS A 577 -12.35 6.76 18.99
C HIS A 577 -11.37 7.87 18.58
N ALA A 578 -11.84 8.81 17.77
CA ALA A 578 -11.28 10.13 17.78
C ALA A 578 -11.64 10.70 19.17
N SER A 579 -10.78 10.50 20.15
CA SER A 579 -10.82 11.28 21.37
C SER A 579 -10.68 12.76 20.94
N PRO A 580 -11.52 13.63 21.49
CA PRO A 580 -11.60 15.04 21.09
C PRO A 580 -10.29 15.79 21.24
#